data_5b037bec1cadce227b9f18c68e798227
#
_entry.id   5b037bec1cadce227b9f18c68e798227
#
_cell.length_a   1.000
_cell.length_b   1.000
_cell.length_c   1.000
_cell.angle_alpha   90.00
_cell.angle_beta   90.00
_cell.angle_gamma   90.00
#
_symmetry.space_group_name_H-M   'P 1'
#
loop_
_entity.id
_entity.type
_entity.pdbx_description
1 polymer ?
#
loop_
_entity_poly.entity_id
_entity_poly.type
_entity_poly.pdbx_seq_one_letter_code
_entity_poly.pdbx_strand_id
1 'polypeptide(L)'
;FDKNSREHLQQNFKKILYTLGGLTALLAIIYIANDYVAAGDESLKETLISQAGMNDDMARSVISGMKEDRSRMFGGQVLRTIGFMVLVLGMIWLYIKNYIKPIVAVAILGVVCMIDLFVIDKDYLGEAHYMPADELQEQSFAKTAIDEAILKDTDPNYRVYNMAGDRFNESRTSYFHKSIGGYHPAKLRLYQDVIERYLSVNTNPEILNMLNTKYVIASNPENRQPVLMPNGQAYGHAWLVKNVKPVKDDAEELQTIGITNLKDTAVVQTSFITAAPQPQWDSTASIKLTKFDNDVMEYSFTASAPQFAVFSEVYYPYGWNAYIDGKKVDYVKTDYVLRGLSIPAGTHAIKFVFEPESYKKGVAIAYTGSFLIYIFVLGGFFMAWWQNRKKNKTVTG
;
A
#
# COMPACT_ATOMS: atom_id res chain seq x y z
N PHE A 1 15.56 -28.07 30.45
CA PHE A 1 14.88 -28.24 31.77
C PHE A 1 15.47 -29.44 32.51
N ASP A 2 16.68 -29.24 33.01
CA ASP A 2 17.36 -30.23 33.81
C ASP A 2 17.18 -29.91 35.34
N LYS A 3 17.83 -30.73 36.18
CA LYS A 3 17.81 -30.58 37.65
C LYS A 3 18.31 -29.19 38.09
N ASN A 4 19.30 -28.63 37.37
CA ASN A 4 19.90 -27.32 37.66
C ASN A 4 18.90 -26.18 37.42
N SER A 5 18.05 -26.26 36.38
CA SER A 5 17.02 -25.25 36.09
C SER A 5 15.95 -25.16 37.18
N ARG A 6 15.59 -26.30 37.80
CA ARG A 6 14.63 -26.32 38.91
C ARG A 6 15.22 -25.69 40.19
N GLU A 7 16.43 -26.03 40.54
CA GLU A 7 17.12 -25.47 41.71
C GLU A 7 17.29 -23.95 41.52
N HIS A 8 17.67 -23.50 40.35
CA HIS A 8 17.79 -22.07 40.06
C HIS A 8 16.46 -21.32 40.19
N LEU A 9 15.37 -21.89 39.68
CA LEU A 9 14.02 -21.30 39.81
C LEU A 9 13.59 -21.28 41.28
N GLN A 10 13.87 -22.33 42.04
CA GLN A 10 13.55 -22.40 43.47
C GLN A 10 14.29 -21.31 44.28
N GLN A 11 15.59 -21.11 44.00
CA GLN A 11 16.40 -20.08 44.64
C GLN A 11 15.92 -18.65 44.35
N ASN A 12 15.44 -18.43 43.11
CA ASN A 12 15.04 -17.11 42.67
C ASN A 12 13.52 -16.86 42.74
N PHE A 13 12.71 -17.82 43.20
CA PHE A 13 11.25 -17.72 43.19
C PHE A 13 10.73 -16.49 43.97
N LYS A 14 11.32 -16.16 45.10
CA LYS A 14 10.98 -14.94 45.86
C LYS A 14 11.24 -13.66 45.02
N LYS A 15 12.35 -13.61 44.28
CA LYS A 15 12.65 -12.45 43.41
C LYS A 15 11.63 -12.32 42.31
N ILE A 16 11.26 -13.43 41.67
CA ILE A 16 10.21 -13.45 40.63
C ILE A 16 8.90 -12.92 41.22
N LEU A 17 8.50 -13.41 42.42
CA LEU A 17 7.29 -12.97 43.10
C LEU A 17 7.30 -11.47 43.39
N TYR A 18 8.41 -10.94 43.92
CA TYR A 18 8.53 -9.51 44.19
C TYR A 18 8.52 -8.66 42.95
N THR A 19 9.16 -9.10 41.86
CA THR A 19 9.17 -8.40 40.59
C THR A 19 7.76 -8.33 39.99
N LEU A 20 7.04 -9.47 39.92
CA LEU A 20 5.68 -9.50 39.39
C LEU A 20 4.71 -8.75 40.30
N GLY A 21 4.86 -8.85 41.63
CA GLY A 21 4.09 -8.06 42.58
C GLY A 21 4.30 -6.56 42.45
N GLY A 22 5.54 -6.12 42.25
CA GLY A 22 5.88 -4.73 41.95
C GLY A 22 5.27 -4.23 40.63
N LEU A 23 5.32 -5.04 39.58
CA LEU A 23 4.65 -4.72 38.28
C LEU A 23 3.14 -4.63 38.46
N THR A 24 2.52 -5.55 39.20
CA THR A 24 1.07 -5.50 39.47
C THR A 24 0.69 -4.24 40.25
N ALA A 25 1.49 -3.87 41.28
CA ALA A 25 1.27 -2.65 42.04
C ALA A 25 1.40 -1.40 41.15
N LEU A 26 2.39 -1.36 40.27
CA LEU A 26 2.56 -0.28 39.30
C LEU A 26 1.36 -0.16 38.34
N LEU A 27 0.89 -1.28 37.81
CA LEU A 27 -0.31 -1.30 36.96
C LEU A 27 -1.56 -0.79 37.68
N ALA A 28 -1.73 -1.19 38.97
CA ALA A 28 -2.83 -0.72 39.80
C ALA A 28 -2.74 0.78 40.06
N ILE A 29 -1.53 1.30 40.33
CA ILE A 29 -1.29 2.74 40.51
C ILE A 29 -1.64 3.51 39.22
N ILE A 30 -1.18 3.03 38.05
CA ILE A 30 -1.49 3.64 36.76
C ILE A 30 -3.02 3.64 36.54
N TYR A 31 -3.70 2.55 36.82
CA TYR A 31 -5.15 2.43 36.68
C TYR A 31 -5.90 3.46 37.55
N ILE A 32 -5.48 3.66 38.78
CA ILE A 32 -6.14 4.59 39.73
C ILE A 32 -5.77 6.05 39.43
N ALA A 33 -4.52 6.30 39.00
CA ALA A 33 -4.03 7.68 38.78
C ALA A 33 -4.40 8.26 37.40
N ASN A 34 -4.84 7.45 36.45
CA ASN A 34 -5.19 7.92 35.12
C ASN A 34 -6.61 8.48 35.09
N ASP A 35 -6.78 9.66 34.49
CA ASP A 35 -8.07 10.32 34.31
C ASP A 35 -8.81 9.89 33.02
N TYR A 36 -8.17 9.06 32.18
CA TYR A 36 -8.68 8.52 30.92
C TYR A 36 -9.06 9.58 29.89
N VAL A 37 -8.53 10.79 30.01
CA VAL A 37 -8.68 11.87 29.01
C VAL A 37 -7.74 11.58 27.83
N ALA A 38 -8.26 11.63 26.61
CA ALA A 38 -7.44 11.59 25.39
C ALA A 38 -7.20 13.00 24.85
N ALA A 39 -6.06 13.22 24.19
CA ALA A 39 -5.69 14.51 23.62
C ALA A 39 -6.71 15.06 22.59
N GLY A 40 -7.51 14.18 21.97
CA GLY A 40 -8.54 14.55 21.01
C GLY A 40 -9.95 14.79 21.60
N ASP A 41 -10.16 14.61 22.90
CA ASP A 41 -11.50 14.68 23.50
C ASP A 41 -12.13 16.09 23.37
N GLU A 42 -11.34 17.14 23.52
CA GLU A 42 -11.84 18.49 23.39
C GLU A 42 -12.18 18.84 21.94
N SER A 43 -11.33 18.49 20.98
CA SER A 43 -11.59 18.71 19.55
C SER A 43 -12.79 17.88 19.06
N LEU A 44 -12.97 16.67 19.58
CA LEU A 44 -14.15 15.86 19.29
C LEU A 44 -15.42 16.50 19.85
N LYS A 45 -15.37 17.02 21.08
CA LYS A 45 -16.49 17.76 21.69
C LYS A 45 -16.89 18.97 20.85
N GLU A 46 -15.92 19.77 20.41
CA GLU A 46 -16.18 20.93 19.52
C GLU A 46 -16.80 20.48 18.19
N THR A 47 -16.34 19.38 17.62
CA THR A 47 -16.89 18.80 16.39
C THR A 47 -18.33 18.33 16.57
N LEU A 48 -18.66 17.66 17.69
CA LEU A 48 -20.02 17.22 18.01
C LEU A 48 -20.99 18.40 18.15
N ILE A 49 -20.53 19.51 18.73
CA ILE A 49 -21.35 20.73 18.86
C ILE A 49 -21.51 21.43 17.51
N SER A 50 -20.40 21.68 16.77
CA SER A 50 -20.40 22.52 15.58
C SER A 50 -20.93 21.80 14.32
N GLN A 51 -20.67 20.53 14.16
CA GLN A 51 -21.01 19.77 12.94
C GLN A 51 -22.21 18.85 13.15
N ALA A 52 -22.31 18.17 14.31
CA ALA A 52 -23.43 17.28 14.60
C ALA A 52 -24.61 17.98 15.28
N GLY A 53 -24.51 19.31 15.60
CA GLY A 53 -25.57 20.08 16.18
C GLY A 53 -25.97 19.67 17.61
N MET A 54 -25.09 18.99 18.34
CA MET A 54 -25.33 18.58 19.72
C MET A 54 -25.23 19.78 20.66
N ASN A 55 -26.04 19.79 21.72
CA ASN A 55 -25.85 20.76 22.80
C ASN A 55 -24.63 20.35 23.66
N ASP A 56 -24.09 21.30 24.45
CA ASP A 56 -22.86 21.06 25.24
C ASP A 56 -23.02 19.92 26.26
N ASP A 57 -24.21 19.75 26.86
CA ASP A 57 -24.47 18.68 27.82
C ASP A 57 -24.47 17.30 27.17
N MET A 58 -25.02 17.16 25.97
CA MET A 58 -24.98 15.92 25.20
C MET A 58 -23.53 15.58 24.77
N ALA A 59 -22.80 16.57 24.27
CA ALA A 59 -21.40 16.36 23.87
C ALA A 59 -20.53 15.94 25.07
N ARG A 60 -20.70 16.59 26.24
CA ARG A 60 -20.02 16.15 27.49
C ARG A 60 -20.40 14.76 27.92
N SER A 61 -21.67 14.36 27.78
CA SER A 61 -22.13 13.01 28.13
C SER A 61 -21.45 11.96 27.24
N VAL A 62 -21.29 12.22 25.93
CA VAL A 62 -20.55 11.34 25.02
C VAL A 62 -19.10 11.20 25.46
N ILE A 63 -18.41 12.32 25.72
CA ILE A 63 -17.00 12.28 26.18
C ILE A 63 -16.86 11.54 27.51
N SER A 64 -17.79 11.76 28.45
CA SER A 64 -17.80 11.04 29.73
C SER A 64 -17.97 9.53 29.56
N GLY A 65 -18.90 9.10 28.67
CA GLY A 65 -19.08 7.70 28.31
C GLY A 65 -17.81 7.08 27.72
N MET A 66 -17.12 7.81 26.84
CA MET A 66 -15.86 7.36 26.25
C MET A 66 -14.75 7.20 27.30
N LYS A 67 -14.68 8.08 28.29
CA LYS A 67 -13.73 7.95 29.43
C LYS A 67 -14.03 6.73 30.28
N GLU A 68 -15.30 6.47 30.56
CA GLU A 68 -15.73 5.29 31.30
C GLU A 68 -15.39 4.00 30.53
N ASP A 69 -15.63 3.97 29.23
CA ASP A 69 -15.27 2.84 28.37
C ASP A 69 -13.75 2.59 28.37
N ARG A 70 -12.92 3.63 28.24
CA ARG A 70 -11.44 3.51 28.31
C ARG A 70 -11.01 2.96 29.68
N SER A 71 -11.59 3.45 30.77
CA SER A 71 -11.32 2.97 32.13
C SER A 71 -11.70 1.50 32.28
N ARG A 72 -12.87 1.11 31.81
CA ARG A 72 -13.36 -0.27 31.84
C ARG A 72 -12.48 -1.21 31.01
N MET A 73 -12.11 -0.79 29.80
CA MET A 73 -11.22 -1.56 28.92
C MET A 73 -9.85 -1.75 29.55
N PHE A 74 -9.23 -0.68 30.07
CA PHE A 74 -7.92 -0.77 30.69
C PHE A 74 -7.97 -1.61 31.98
N GLY A 75 -8.99 -1.44 32.83
CA GLY A 75 -9.22 -2.25 34.02
C GLY A 75 -9.37 -3.74 33.69
N GLY A 76 -10.11 -4.06 32.63
CA GLY A 76 -10.23 -5.44 32.11
C GLY A 76 -8.88 -6.04 31.71
N GLN A 77 -8.02 -5.26 31.01
CA GLN A 77 -6.68 -5.71 30.62
C GLN A 77 -5.74 -5.87 31.82
N VAL A 78 -5.84 -5.00 32.84
CA VAL A 78 -5.07 -5.14 34.10
C VAL A 78 -5.47 -6.43 34.82
N LEU A 79 -6.76 -6.71 35.00
CA LEU A 79 -7.25 -7.93 35.63
C LEU A 79 -6.81 -9.20 34.87
N ARG A 80 -6.89 -9.16 33.54
CA ARG A 80 -6.41 -10.23 32.65
C ARG A 80 -4.92 -10.49 32.85
N THR A 81 -4.10 -9.43 32.86
CA THR A 81 -2.65 -9.51 33.09
C THR A 81 -2.34 -10.11 34.45
N ILE A 82 -3.03 -9.69 35.51
CA ILE A 82 -2.89 -10.28 36.86
C ILE A 82 -3.24 -11.77 36.85
N GLY A 83 -4.34 -12.15 36.17
CA GLY A 83 -4.73 -13.55 36.02
C GLY A 83 -3.65 -14.39 35.36
N PHE A 84 -3.01 -13.92 34.31
CA PHE A 84 -1.90 -14.61 33.65
C PHE A 84 -0.65 -14.67 34.54
N MET A 85 -0.32 -13.59 35.26
CA MET A 85 0.81 -13.60 36.23
C MET A 85 0.61 -14.65 37.30
N VAL A 86 -0.60 -14.76 37.88
CA VAL A 86 -0.95 -15.78 38.88
C VAL A 86 -0.83 -17.18 38.30
N LEU A 87 -1.34 -17.40 37.06
CA LEU A 87 -1.26 -18.68 36.37
C LEU A 87 0.21 -19.09 36.13
N VAL A 88 1.05 -18.19 35.62
CA VAL A 88 2.48 -18.46 35.38
C VAL A 88 3.20 -18.75 36.65
N LEU A 89 2.96 -17.97 37.74
CA LEU A 89 3.52 -18.23 39.07
C LEU A 89 3.07 -19.59 39.61
N GLY A 90 1.81 -19.94 39.46
CA GLY A 90 1.28 -21.25 39.87
C GLY A 90 1.95 -22.38 39.09
N MET A 91 2.13 -22.27 37.79
CA MET A 91 2.83 -23.27 36.99
C MET A 91 4.32 -23.42 37.38
N ILE A 92 5.02 -22.31 37.62
CA ILE A 92 6.40 -22.33 38.13
C ILE A 92 6.46 -23.03 39.49
N TRP A 93 5.53 -22.72 40.40
CA TRP A 93 5.46 -23.34 41.72
C TRP A 93 5.19 -24.86 41.65
N LEU A 94 4.22 -25.29 40.82
CA LEU A 94 3.93 -26.71 40.59
C LEU A 94 5.14 -27.46 40.01
N TYR A 95 5.88 -26.82 39.11
CA TYR A 95 7.11 -27.36 38.56
C TYR A 95 8.22 -27.48 39.61
N ILE A 96 8.44 -26.46 40.45
CA ILE A 96 9.40 -26.48 41.57
C ILE A 96 9.08 -27.62 42.54
N LYS A 97 7.79 -27.78 42.86
CA LYS A 97 7.32 -28.83 43.76
C LYS A 97 7.29 -30.24 43.16
N ASN A 98 7.66 -30.39 41.91
CA ASN A 98 7.70 -31.66 41.18
C ASN A 98 6.32 -32.31 40.92
N TYR A 99 5.23 -31.51 40.98
CA TYR A 99 3.90 -32.01 40.72
C TYR A 99 3.63 -32.20 39.21
N ILE A 100 4.33 -31.44 38.35
CA ILE A 100 4.19 -31.51 36.92
C ILE A 100 5.54 -31.64 36.22
N LYS A 101 5.54 -32.33 35.07
CA LYS A 101 6.73 -32.42 34.20
C LYS A 101 6.93 -31.09 33.48
N PRO A 102 8.18 -30.69 33.17
CA PRO A 102 8.45 -29.41 32.48
C PRO A 102 7.75 -29.29 31.13
N ILE A 103 7.67 -30.36 30.37
CA ILE A 103 6.99 -30.36 29.06
C ILE A 103 5.49 -30.07 29.20
N VAL A 104 4.85 -30.55 30.28
CA VAL A 104 3.41 -30.31 30.55
C VAL A 104 3.22 -28.83 30.94
N ALA A 105 4.10 -28.25 31.75
CA ALA A 105 4.04 -26.84 32.12
C ALA A 105 4.12 -25.94 30.84
N VAL A 106 5.11 -26.21 29.99
CA VAL A 106 5.28 -25.45 28.74
C VAL A 106 4.10 -25.63 27.80
N ALA A 107 3.57 -26.86 27.67
CA ALA A 107 2.41 -27.13 26.83
C ALA A 107 1.16 -26.38 27.32
N ILE A 108 0.87 -26.38 28.62
CA ILE A 108 -0.25 -25.64 29.20
C ILE A 108 -0.09 -24.15 28.98
N LEU A 109 1.09 -23.56 29.26
CA LEU A 109 1.34 -22.14 29.01
C LEU A 109 1.20 -21.79 27.52
N GLY A 110 1.68 -22.66 26.62
CA GLY A 110 1.51 -22.47 25.18
C GLY A 110 0.03 -22.45 24.75
N VAL A 111 -0.77 -23.40 25.25
CA VAL A 111 -2.22 -23.44 24.96
C VAL A 111 -2.91 -22.20 25.53
N VAL A 112 -2.58 -21.78 26.74
CA VAL A 112 -3.16 -20.59 27.36
C VAL A 112 -2.81 -19.33 26.56
N CYS A 113 -1.54 -19.17 26.12
CA CYS A 113 -1.16 -18.07 25.23
C CYS A 113 -1.92 -18.09 23.89
N MET A 114 -2.11 -19.27 23.30
CA MET A 114 -2.89 -19.38 22.07
C MET A 114 -4.36 -18.96 22.27
N ILE A 115 -4.98 -19.41 23.37
CA ILE A 115 -6.36 -19.01 23.70
C ILE A 115 -6.43 -17.51 23.93
N ASP A 116 -5.47 -16.93 24.64
CA ASP A 116 -5.39 -15.49 24.92
C ASP A 116 -5.33 -14.67 23.65
N LEU A 117 -4.42 -15.02 22.74
CA LEU A 117 -4.29 -14.37 21.42
C LEU A 117 -5.58 -14.52 20.60
N PHE A 118 -6.13 -15.73 20.54
CA PHE A 118 -7.33 -15.98 19.76
C PHE A 118 -8.56 -15.18 20.26
N VAL A 119 -8.69 -15.01 21.59
CA VAL A 119 -9.76 -14.20 22.17
C VAL A 119 -9.60 -12.73 21.79
N ILE A 120 -8.36 -12.19 21.78
CA ILE A 120 -8.10 -10.82 21.34
C ILE A 120 -8.37 -10.70 19.84
N ASP A 121 -7.86 -11.62 19.05
CA ASP A 121 -8.01 -11.58 17.58
C ASP A 121 -9.50 -11.60 17.17
N LYS A 122 -10.33 -12.31 17.92
CA LYS A 122 -11.78 -12.35 17.69
C LYS A 122 -12.46 -10.98 17.87
N ASP A 123 -11.94 -10.11 18.74
CA ASP A 123 -12.47 -8.75 18.91
C ASP A 123 -12.16 -7.87 17.69
N TYR A 124 -11.07 -8.15 16.97
CA TYR A 124 -10.68 -7.43 15.74
C TYR A 124 -11.23 -8.09 14.46
N LEU A 125 -11.41 -9.41 14.46
CA LEU A 125 -11.83 -10.22 13.32
C LEU A 125 -13.02 -11.13 13.69
N GLY A 126 -13.99 -10.60 14.45
CA GLY A 126 -15.22 -11.30 14.79
C GLY A 126 -16.24 -11.32 13.65
N GLU A 127 -17.27 -12.11 13.78
CA GLU A 127 -18.34 -12.28 12.76
C GLU A 127 -18.95 -10.96 12.27
N ALA A 128 -19.03 -9.95 13.15
CA ALA A 128 -19.52 -8.62 12.81
C ALA A 128 -18.64 -7.87 11.77
N HIS A 129 -17.41 -8.32 11.55
CA HIS A 129 -16.47 -7.73 10.58
C HIS A 129 -16.46 -8.49 9.23
N TYR A 130 -17.22 -9.56 9.12
CA TYR A 130 -17.37 -10.35 7.90
C TYR A 130 -18.77 -10.18 7.33
N MET A 131 -18.85 -10.08 6.02
CA MET A 131 -20.08 -10.16 5.29
C MET A 131 -19.95 -11.19 4.16
N PRO A 132 -21.04 -11.79 3.68
CA PRO A 132 -21.01 -12.66 2.51
C PRO A 132 -20.35 -11.97 1.32
N ALA A 133 -19.58 -12.74 0.53
CA ALA A 133 -18.80 -12.16 -0.59
C ALA A 133 -19.70 -11.55 -1.68
N ASP A 134 -20.86 -12.12 -1.92
CA ASP A 134 -21.90 -11.62 -2.81
C ASP A 134 -22.49 -10.28 -2.31
N GLU A 135 -22.79 -10.18 -1.03
CA GLU A 135 -23.28 -8.95 -0.41
C GLU A 135 -22.23 -7.84 -0.46
N LEU A 136 -20.95 -8.15 -0.17
CA LEU A 136 -19.83 -7.21 -0.33
C LEU A 136 -19.71 -6.72 -1.77
N GLN A 137 -19.83 -7.64 -2.74
CA GLN A 137 -19.75 -7.31 -4.16
C GLN A 137 -20.89 -6.38 -4.58
N GLU A 138 -22.12 -6.66 -4.14
CA GLU A 138 -23.29 -5.85 -4.46
C GLU A 138 -23.28 -4.49 -3.78
N GLN A 139 -22.89 -4.40 -2.52
CA GLN A 139 -22.87 -3.14 -1.78
C GLN A 139 -21.70 -2.23 -2.16
N SER A 140 -20.50 -2.80 -2.30
CA SER A 140 -19.27 -2.00 -2.47
C SER A 140 -18.87 -1.84 -3.93
N PHE A 141 -19.18 -2.83 -4.77
CA PHE A 141 -18.68 -2.92 -6.14
C PHE A 141 -19.79 -3.18 -7.18
N ALA A 142 -21.02 -2.78 -6.93
CA ALA A 142 -22.05 -2.76 -7.97
C ALA A 142 -21.67 -1.74 -9.07
N LYS A 143 -21.71 -2.16 -10.34
CA LYS A 143 -21.48 -1.27 -11.47
C LYS A 143 -22.60 -0.24 -11.58
N THR A 144 -22.22 1.02 -11.77
CA THR A 144 -23.18 2.05 -12.16
C THR A 144 -23.40 2.05 -13.67
N ALA A 145 -24.44 2.71 -14.12
CA ALA A 145 -24.67 2.93 -15.56
C ALA A 145 -23.50 3.65 -16.24
N ILE A 146 -22.76 4.49 -15.50
CA ILE A 146 -21.55 5.17 -15.99
C ILE A 146 -20.41 4.15 -16.17
N ASP A 147 -20.19 3.26 -15.19
CA ASP A 147 -19.18 2.22 -15.31
C ASP A 147 -19.47 1.31 -16.50
N GLU A 148 -20.72 0.91 -16.68
CA GLU A 148 -21.15 0.09 -17.83
C GLU A 148 -20.95 0.80 -19.17
N ALA A 149 -21.17 2.12 -19.22
CA ALA A 149 -20.95 2.90 -20.42
C ALA A 149 -19.46 2.99 -20.79
N ILE A 150 -18.59 3.23 -19.79
CA ILE A 150 -17.15 3.32 -19.98
C ILE A 150 -16.56 1.95 -20.36
N LEU A 151 -17.00 0.86 -19.74
CA LEU A 151 -16.52 -0.50 -20.00
C LEU A 151 -16.85 -1.04 -21.39
N LYS A 152 -17.72 -0.35 -22.17
CA LYS A 152 -17.93 -0.66 -23.60
C LYS A 152 -16.79 -0.21 -24.49
N ASP A 153 -15.90 0.66 -23.99
CA ASP A 153 -14.72 1.08 -24.73
C ASP A 153 -13.70 -0.07 -24.83
N THR A 154 -13.31 -0.41 -26.04
CA THR A 154 -12.35 -1.49 -26.32
C THR A 154 -10.89 -1.05 -26.30
N ASP A 155 -10.63 0.23 -26.07
CA ASP A 155 -9.27 0.75 -25.89
C ASP A 155 -8.61 0.12 -24.65
N PRO A 156 -7.46 -0.55 -24.78
CA PRO A 156 -6.87 -1.29 -23.67
C PRO A 156 -6.26 -0.40 -22.57
N ASN A 157 -6.05 0.89 -22.83
CA ASN A 157 -5.28 1.77 -21.93
C ASN A 157 -5.76 3.21 -21.84
N TYR A 158 -7.07 3.45 -21.84
CA TYR A 158 -7.60 4.77 -21.46
C TYR A 158 -7.58 4.95 -19.94
N ARG A 159 -7.68 6.19 -19.49
CA ARG A 159 -7.78 6.53 -18.06
C ARG A 159 -9.06 7.29 -17.75
N VAL A 160 -9.51 7.16 -16.50
CA VAL A 160 -10.71 7.80 -15.97
C VAL A 160 -10.32 8.72 -14.82
N TYR A 161 -10.93 9.89 -14.75
CA TYR A 161 -10.83 10.80 -13.64
C TYR A 161 -12.20 11.02 -12.98
N ASN A 162 -12.38 10.54 -11.76
CA ASN A 162 -13.62 10.72 -11.04
C ASN A 162 -13.53 11.99 -10.16
N MET A 163 -14.29 13.01 -10.54
CA MET A 163 -14.43 14.28 -9.81
C MET A 163 -15.72 14.35 -8.97
N ALA A 164 -16.61 13.35 -9.11
CA ALA A 164 -17.91 13.35 -8.43
C ALA A 164 -17.84 12.89 -6.97
N GLY A 165 -16.73 12.19 -6.59
CA GLY A 165 -16.48 11.72 -5.23
C GLY A 165 -15.16 12.22 -4.65
N ASP A 166 -14.60 11.47 -3.71
CA ASP A 166 -13.26 11.74 -3.19
C ASP A 166 -12.22 11.28 -4.20
N ARG A 167 -11.65 12.24 -4.93
CA ARG A 167 -10.80 12.04 -6.10
C ARG A 167 -9.58 11.15 -5.84
N PHE A 168 -9.01 11.20 -4.61
CA PHE A 168 -7.72 10.60 -4.30
C PHE A 168 -7.75 9.63 -3.11
N ASN A 169 -8.90 9.44 -2.44
CA ASN A 169 -9.02 8.53 -1.28
C ASN A 169 -10.07 7.44 -1.47
N GLU A 170 -10.65 7.30 -2.67
CA GLU A 170 -11.58 6.24 -2.99
C GLU A 170 -10.90 5.13 -3.83
N SER A 171 -11.44 3.92 -3.79
CA SER A 171 -10.91 2.75 -4.51
C SER A 171 -11.83 2.23 -5.61
N ARG A 172 -13.10 2.67 -5.63
CA ARG A 172 -14.12 2.14 -6.51
C ARG A 172 -13.84 2.40 -8.00
N THR A 173 -13.41 3.65 -8.33
CA THR A 173 -13.04 3.97 -9.72
C THR A 173 -11.87 3.13 -10.19
N SER A 174 -10.86 2.91 -9.33
CA SER A 174 -9.70 2.07 -9.63
C SER A 174 -10.03 0.59 -9.74
N TYR A 175 -11.13 0.14 -9.16
CA TYR A 175 -11.58 -1.25 -9.27
C TYR A 175 -12.11 -1.58 -10.68
N PHE A 176 -12.84 -0.65 -11.30
CA PHE A 176 -13.42 -0.86 -12.64
C PHE A 176 -12.56 -0.31 -13.77
N HIS A 177 -11.78 0.75 -13.52
CA HIS A 177 -11.11 1.54 -14.54
C HIS A 177 -9.68 1.89 -14.14
N LYS A 178 -8.83 2.20 -15.12
CA LYS A 178 -7.52 2.80 -14.88
C LYS A 178 -7.70 4.26 -14.45
N SER A 179 -7.76 4.49 -13.13
CA SER A 179 -7.96 5.82 -12.57
C SER A 179 -6.66 6.61 -12.51
N ILE A 180 -6.72 7.92 -12.80
CA ILE A 180 -5.63 8.86 -12.50
C ILE A 180 -5.68 9.37 -11.05
N GLY A 181 -6.79 9.09 -10.34
CA GLY A 181 -7.00 9.34 -8.92
C GLY A 181 -6.85 8.08 -8.07
N GLY A 182 -7.65 8.03 -6.99
CA GLY A 182 -7.71 6.89 -6.08
C GLY A 182 -6.65 6.89 -4.98
N TYR A 183 -6.91 6.07 -3.95
CA TYR A 183 -5.99 5.91 -2.83
C TYR A 183 -4.84 4.96 -3.17
N HIS A 184 -3.60 5.40 -2.94
CA HIS A 184 -2.42 4.55 -3.01
C HIS A 184 -1.38 5.00 -1.97
N PRO A 185 -1.00 4.14 -1.00
CA PRO A 185 -0.07 4.53 0.08
C PRO A 185 1.37 4.74 -0.39
N ALA A 186 1.78 4.10 -1.49
CA ALA A 186 3.13 4.20 -2.06
C ALA A 186 3.14 5.00 -3.38
N LYS A 187 2.45 6.15 -3.40
CA LYS A 187 2.38 7.04 -4.56
C LYS A 187 3.75 7.67 -4.84
N LEU A 188 4.16 7.73 -6.10
CA LEU A 188 5.40 8.42 -6.50
C LEU A 188 5.30 9.91 -6.17
N ARG A 189 6.37 10.49 -5.63
CA ARG A 189 6.40 11.91 -5.29
C ARG A 189 6.14 12.81 -6.50
N LEU A 190 6.74 12.50 -7.65
CA LEU A 190 6.50 13.23 -8.90
C LEU A 190 5.01 13.25 -9.28
N TYR A 191 4.32 12.13 -9.10
CA TYR A 191 2.88 12.06 -9.40
C TYR A 191 2.05 12.84 -8.35
N GLN A 192 2.46 12.81 -7.09
CA GLN A 192 1.84 13.59 -6.03
C GLN A 192 1.96 15.10 -6.28
N ASP A 193 3.11 15.57 -6.76
CA ASP A 193 3.31 16.98 -7.13
C ASP A 193 2.37 17.43 -8.25
N VAL A 194 2.14 16.58 -9.25
CA VAL A 194 1.15 16.83 -10.31
C VAL A 194 -0.28 16.89 -9.73
N ILE A 195 -0.62 15.98 -8.81
CA ILE A 195 -1.92 15.99 -8.11
C ILE A 195 -2.11 17.30 -7.38
N GLU A 196 -1.16 17.66 -6.51
CA GLU A 196 -1.25 18.86 -5.67
C GLU A 196 -1.35 20.15 -6.50
N ARG A 197 -0.58 20.23 -7.58
CA ARG A 197 -0.48 21.44 -8.40
C ARG A 197 -1.63 21.58 -9.41
N TYR A 198 -2.07 20.47 -10.04
CA TYR A 198 -2.90 20.52 -11.24
C TYR A 198 -4.20 19.72 -11.20
N LEU A 199 -4.42 18.87 -10.23
CA LEU A 199 -5.60 18.00 -10.20
C LEU A 199 -6.48 18.22 -8.96
N SER A 200 -5.92 18.66 -7.83
CA SER A 200 -6.66 18.74 -6.55
C SER A 200 -7.63 19.90 -6.49
N VAL A 201 -7.18 21.13 -6.75
CA VAL A 201 -7.96 22.35 -6.58
C VAL A 201 -8.54 22.79 -7.93
N ASN A 202 -7.67 23.15 -8.86
CA ASN A 202 -8.05 23.57 -10.20
C ASN A 202 -7.52 22.55 -11.20
N THR A 203 -8.42 21.71 -11.72
CA THR A 203 -8.03 20.68 -12.69
C THR A 203 -7.59 21.34 -13.99
N ASN A 204 -6.32 21.09 -14.38
CA ASN A 204 -5.77 21.57 -15.65
C ASN A 204 -6.10 20.57 -16.76
N PRO A 205 -6.85 20.98 -17.81
CA PRO A 205 -7.23 20.08 -18.91
C PRO A 205 -6.03 19.51 -19.68
N GLU A 206 -4.94 20.27 -19.83
CA GLU A 206 -3.73 19.86 -20.51
C GLU A 206 -3.09 18.65 -19.83
N ILE A 207 -3.08 18.66 -18.48
CA ILE A 207 -2.59 17.55 -17.67
C ILE A 207 -3.50 16.31 -17.81
N LEU A 208 -4.81 16.48 -17.90
CA LEU A 208 -5.72 15.36 -18.20
C LEU A 208 -5.43 14.77 -19.58
N ASN A 209 -5.17 15.62 -20.58
CA ASN A 209 -4.91 15.20 -21.95
C ASN A 209 -3.60 14.40 -22.04
N MET A 210 -2.51 14.87 -21.43
CA MET A 210 -1.22 14.16 -21.44
C MET A 210 -1.25 12.83 -20.68
N LEU A 211 -2.11 12.73 -19.64
CA LEU A 211 -2.33 11.49 -18.88
C LEU A 211 -3.28 10.51 -19.59
N ASN A 212 -3.68 10.76 -20.86
CA ASN A 212 -4.64 9.98 -21.61
C ASN A 212 -5.98 9.77 -20.87
N THR A 213 -6.46 10.83 -20.19
CA THR A 213 -7.74 10.79 -19.49
C THR A 213 -8.87 10.92 -20.52
N LYS A 214 -9.42 9.81 -20.93
CA LYS A 214 -10.47 9.74 -21.97
C LYS A 214 -11.86 10.00 -21.41
N TYR A 215 -12.05 9.75 -20.11
CA TYR A 215 -13.32 9.92 -19.42
C TYR A 215 -13.16 10.69 -18.12
N VAL A 216 -14.04 11.67 -17.90
CA VAL A 216 -14.18 12.40 -16.66
C VAL A 216 -15.57 12.13 -16.09
N ILE A 217 -15.67 11.73 -14.84
CA ILE A 217 -16.93 11.61 -14.10
C ILE A 217 -17.05 12.86 -13.25
N ALA A 218 -17.98 13.74 -13.58
CA ALA A 218 -18.21 15.01 -12.89
C ALA A 218 -19.54 15.00 -12.12
N SER A 219 -19.70 15.89 -11.15
CA SER A 219 -21.01 16.12 -10.52
C SER A 219 -21.82 17.13 -11.33
N ASN A 220 -23.07 16.81 -11.64
CA ASN A 220 -23.99 17.75 -12.22
C ASN A 220 -24.27 18.88 -11.21
N PRO A 221 -24.09 20.17 -11.58
CA PRO A 221 -24.30 21.29 -10.66
C PRO A 221 -25.71 21.39 -10.07
N GLU A 222 -26.73 20.96 -10.81
CA GLU A 222 -28.13 21.11 -10.42
C GLU A 222 -28.60 20.07 -9.40
N ASN A 223 -28.23 18.80 -9.63
CA ASN A 223 -28.74 17.67 -8.82
C ASN A 223 -27.66 16.85 -8.11
N ARG A 224 -26.37 17.23 -8.28
CA ARG A 224 -25.19 16.56 -7.71
C ARG A 224 -25.02 15.09 -8.14
N GLN A 225 -25.75 14.64 -9.14
CA GLN A 225 -25.60 13.29 -9.66
C GLN A 225 -24.34 13.18 -10.52
N PRO A 226 -23.63 12.02 -10.49
CA PRO A 226 -22.49 11.79 -11.36
C PRO A 226 -22.91 11.80 -12.83
N VAL A 227 -22.11 12.47 -13.68
CA VAL A 227 -22.32 12.58 -15.12
C VAL A 227 -21.03 12.21 -15.84
N LEU A 228 -21.14 11.38 -16.88
CA LEU A 228 -20.02 11.01 -17.74
C LEU A 228 -19.72 12.10 -18.76
N MET A 229 -18.47 12.56 -18.78
CA MET A 229 -17.96 13.55 -19.74
C MET A 229 -16.80 12.93 -20.54
N PRO A 230 -17.02 12.55 -21.81
CA PRO A 230 -15.93 12.09 -22.68
C PRO A 230 -14.96 13.24 -22.98
N ASN A 231 -13.65 12.98 -22.89
CA ASN A 231 -12.61 13.92 -23.27
C ASN A 231 -12.01 13.57 -24.64
N GLY A 232 -12.49 14.20 -25.67
CA GLY A 232 -11.97 14.04 -27.04
C GLY A 232 -10.59 14.67 -27.28
N GLN A 233 -10.03 15.38 -26.30
CA GLN A 233 -8.71 16.03 -26.40
C GLN A 233 -7.57 15.22 -25.80
N ALA A 234 -7.84 14.04 -25.20
CA ALA A 234 -6.81 13.13 -24.69
C ALA A 234 -5.79 12.79 -25.80
N TYR A 235 -4.49 12.82 -25.46
CA TYR A 235 -3.42 12.65 -26.45
C TYR A 235 -3.21 11.20 -26.89
N GLY A 236 -3.90 10.25 -26.27
CA GLY A 236 -3.75 8.83 -26.54
C GLY A 236 -2.59 8.20 -25.78
N HIS A 237 -2.18 7.02 -26.23
CA HIS A 237 -1.14 6.22 -25.56
C HIS A 237 0.27 6.79 -25.75
N ALA A 238 0.51 7.38 -26.90
CA ALA A 238 1.75 8.05 -27.27
C ALA A 238 1.47 9.07 -28.37
N TRP A 239 2.25 10.15 -28.40
CA TRP A 239 2.17 11.17 -29.46
C TRP A 239 3.56 11.69 -29.80
N LEU A 240 3.66 12.31 -30.98
CA LEU A 240 4.88 12.91 -31.50
C LEU A 240 4.81 14.42 -31.32
N VAL A 241 5.87 15.01 -30.78
CA VAL A 241 5.95 16.45 -30.55
C VAL A 241 6.74 17.15 -31.65
N LYS A 242 6.46 18.45 -31.86
CA LYS A 242 7.18 19.28 -32.81
C LYS A 242 8.46 19.88 -32.25
N ASN A 243 8.48 20.08 -30.92
CA ASN A 243 9.55 20.77 -30.23
C ASN A 243 9.89 20.05 -28.90
N VAL A 244 11.14 20.20 -28.48
CA VAL A 244 11.57 19.86 -27.13
C VAL A 244 12.04 21.15 -26.44
N LYS A 245 11.40 21.50 -25.32
CA LYS A 245 11.71 22.70 -24.53
C LYS A 245 12.59 22.31 -23.34
N PRO A 246 13.85 22.74 -23.30
CA PRO A 246 14.71 22.49 -22.16
C PRO A 246 14.29 23.34 -20.94
N VAL A 247 14.38 22.75 -19.76
CA VAL A 247 14.19 23.42 -18.46
C VAL A 247 15.31 23.00 -17.51
N LYS A 248 15.53 23.80 -16.47
CA LYS A 248 16.68 23.66 -15.60
C LYS A 248 16.53 22.51 -14.59
N ASP A 249 15.39 22.44 -13.92
CA ASP A 249 15.14 21.55 -12.78
C ASP A 249 13.66 21.14 -12.69
N ASP A 250 13.35 20.31 -11.68
CA ASP A 250 11.99 19.81 -11.44
C ASP A 250 10.96 20.93 -11.17
N ALA A 251 11.37 22.00 -10.50
CA ALA A 251 10.45 23.09 -10.16
C ALA A 251 10.05 23.88 -11.43
N GLU A 252 11.01 24.18 -12.30
CA GLU A 252 10.75 24.83 -13.59
C GLU A 252 9.95 23.90 -14.52
N GLU A 253 10.27 22.59 -14.55
CA GLU A 253 9.56 21.60 -15.34
C GLU A 253 8.08 21.54 -14.91
N LEU A 254 7.82 21.38 -13.60
CA LEU A 254 6.48 21.34 -13.06
C LEU A 254 5.68 22.62 -13.37
N GLN A 255 6.31 23.79 -13.29
CA GLN A 255 5.67 25.07 -13.63
C GLN A 255 5.36 25.16 -15.13
N THR A 256 6.32 24.73 -15.97
CA THR A 256 6.26 24.89 -17.42
C THR A 256 5.19 24.01 -18.06
N ILE A 257 4.99 22.79 -17.58
CA ILE A 257 3.93 21.89 -18.12
C ILE A 257 2.52 22.47 -17.97
N GLY A 258 2.29 23.31 -16.95
CA GLY A 258 0.97 23.93 -16.69
C GLY A 258 0.57 25.00 -17.69
N ILE A 259 1.51 25.55 -18.47
CA ILE A 259 1.32 26.68 -19.39
C ILE A 259 1.80 26.37 -20.83
N THR A 260 2.27 25.13 -21.09
CA THR A 260 2.77 24.70 -22.40
C THR A 260 1.70 23.86 -23.10
N ASN A 261 1.54 24.03 -24.42
CA ASN A 261 0.80 23.08 -25.23
C ASN A 261 1.64 21.78 -25.35
N LEU A 262 1.37 20.80 -24.52
CA LEU A 262 2.11 19.55 -24.43
C LEU A 262 1.87 18.62 -25.61
N LYS A 263 0.85 18.88 -26.42
CA LYS A 263 0.63 18.15 -27.66
C LYS A 263 1.72 18.43 -28.69
N ASP A 264 2.22 19.67 -28.72
CA ASP A 264 3.21 20.11 -29.70
C ASP A 264 4.63 20.20 -29.12
N THR A 265 4.78 20.32 -27.79
CA THR A 265 6.05 20.59 -27.15
C THR A 265 6.26 19.73 -25.90
N ALA A 266 7.26 18.88 -25.91
CA ALA A 266 7.70 18.15 -24.73
C ALA A 266 8.62 19.02 -23.86
N VAL A 267 8.43 19.02 -22.55
CA VAL A 267 9.27 19.72 -21.58
C VAL A 267 10.26 18.72 -21.00
N VAL A 268 11.56 18.98 -21.14
CA VAL A 268 12.63 18.06 -20.76
C VAL A 268 13.72 18.80 -19.98
N GLN A 269 14.19 18.23 -18.89
CA GLN A 269 15.32 18.82 -18.15
C GLN A 269 16.60 18.78 -18.95
N THR A 270 17.43 19.80 -18.77
CA THR A 270 18.74 19.92 -19.43
C THR A 270 19.66 18.73 -19.17
N SER A 271 19.50 18.04 -18.04
CA SER A 271 20.21 16.79 -17.73
C SER A 271 19.89 15.62 -18.68
N PHE A 272 18.73 15.64 -19.31
CA PHE A 272 18.28 14.63 -20.28
C PHE A 272 18.33 15.11 -21.73
N ILE A 273 18.69 16.37 -22.00
CA ILE A 273 18.53 16.98 -23.32
C ILE A 273 19.36 16.29 -24.42
N THR A 274 20.51 15.70 -24.06
CA THR A 274 21.34 14.96 -25.02
C THR A 274 20.62 13.73 -25.59
N ALA A 275 19.77 13.09 -24.78
CA ALA A 275 18.96 11.94 -25.19
C ALA A 275 17.58 12.37 -25.74
N ALA A 276 17.28 13.67 -25.73
CA ALA A 276 16.03 14.28 -26.24
C ALA A 276 16.34 15.39 -27.27
N PRO A 277 16.96 15.06 -28.41
CA PRO A 277 17.27 16.04 -29.43
C PRO A 277 15.99 16.63 -30.03
N GLN A 278 16.11 17.83 -30.62
CA GLN A 278 14.99 18.44 -31.36
C GLN A 278 14.52 17.53 -32.49
N PRO A 279 13.22 17.20 -32.58
CA PRO A 279 12.70 16.40 -33.67
C PRO A 279 12.73 17.18 -35.00
N GLN A 280 12.84 16.43 -36.07
CA GLN A 280 12.58 16.97 -37.43
C GLN A 280 11.12 16.65 -37.77
N TRP A 281 10.23 17.63 -37.55
CA TRP A 281 8.79 17.41 -37.69
C TRP A 281 8.40 16.77 -39.00
N ASP A 282 7.70 15.65 -38.94
CA ASP A 282 7.13 14.93 -40.05
C ASP A 282 5.62 14.77 -39.82
N SER A 283 4.81 15.45 -40.64
CA SER A 283 3.34 15.40 -40.54
C SER A 283 2.72 14.04 -40.94
N THR A 284 3.51 13.18 -41.58
CA THR A 284 3.09 11.82 -41.98
C THR A 284 3.50 10.77 -40.93
N ALA A 285 4.30 11.15 -39.92
CA ALA A 285 4.75 10.26 -38.89
C ALA A 285 3.57 9.74 -38.06
N SER A 286 3.67 8.49 -37.65
CA SER A 286 2.65 7.85 -36.84
C SER A 286 3.27 6.96 -35.76
N ILE A 287 2.65 6.96 -34.59
CA ILE A 287 2.94 6.03 -33.48
C ILE A 287 1.61 5.45 -32.99
N LYS A 288 1.54 4.12 -32.82
CA LYS A 288 0.31 3.44 -32.39
C LYS A 288 0.64 2.34 -31.42
N LEU A 289 -0.12 2.24 -30.32
CA LEU A 289 -0.08 1.10 -29.41
C LEU A 289 -0.58 -0.16 -30.14
N THR A 290 0.19 -1.24 -30.11
CA THR A 290 -0.14 -2.53 -30.73
C THR A 290 -0.41 -3.61 -29.69
N LYS A 291 0.21 -3.50 -28.51
CA LYS A 291 -0.03 -4.41 -27.40
C LYS A 291 0.10 -3.66 -26.07
N PHE A 292 -0.80 -3.95 -25.15
CA PHE A 292 -0.75 -3.44 -23.80
C PHE A 292 -0.89 -4.58 -22.78
N ASP A 293 0.05 -4.63 -21.84
CA ASP A 293 -0.03 -5.43 -20.62
C ASP A 293 0.57 -4.61 -19.47
N ASN A 294 0.39 -5.07 -18.22
CA ASN A 294 0.87 -4.34 -17.06
C ASN A 294 2.40 -4.18 -17.00
N ASP A 295 3.13 -5.13 -17.58
CA ASP A 295 4.58 -5.19 -17.61
C ASP A 295 5.19 -5.05 -19.01
N VAL A 296 4.36 -5.02 -20.07
CA VAL A 296 4.80 -4.93 -21.47
C VAL A 296 3.90 -4.02 -22.27
N MET A 297 4.50 -3.08 -22.98
CA MET A 297 3.81 -2.22 -23.96
C MET A 297 4.57 -2.23 -25.28
N GLU A 298 3.87 -2.43 -26.38
CA GLU A 298 4.47 -2.47 -27.72
C GLU A 298 3.78 -1.43 -28.62
N TYR A 299 4.58 -0.75 -29.41
CA TYR A 299 4.10 0.28 -30.34
C TYR A 299 4.72 0.06 -31.73
N SER A 300 3.95 0.37 -32.76
CA SER A 300 4.45 0.54 -34.12
C SER A 300 4.69 2.01 -34.41
N PHE A 301 5.81 2.30 -35.02
CA PHE A 301 6.21 3.66 -35.38
C PHE A 301 6.62 3.71 -36.87
N THR A 302 6.30 4.81 -37.54
CA THR A 302 6.78 5.09 -38.90
C THR A 302 6.92 6.59 -39.10
N ALA A 303 8.11 7.02 -39.58
CA ALA A 303 8.39 8.41 -39.91
C ALA A 303 9.51 8.52 -40.96
N SER A 304 9.48 9.58 -41.77
CA SER A 304 10.53 9.89 -42.75
C SER A 304 11.76 10.61 -42.12
N ALA A 305 11.62 11.16 -40.92
CA ALA A 305 12.63 11.90 -40.19
C ALA A 305 12.64 11.50 -38.70
N PRO A 306 13.77 11.71 -37.96
CA PRO A 306 13.83 11.43 -36.52
C PRO A 306 12.77 12.21 -35.75
N GLN A 307 12.08 11.53 -34.85
CA GLN A 307 11.00 12.09 -34.05
C GLN A 307 11.28 11.97 -32.55
N PHE A 308 10.62 12.80 -31.74
CA PHE A 308 10.56 12.62 -30.30
C PHE A 308 9.14 12.25 -29.90
N ALA A 309 8.97 11.06 -29.31
CA ALA A 309 7.69 10.53 -28.84
C ALA A 309 7.56 10.71 -27.34
N VAL A 310 6.38 11.16 -26.91
CA VAL A 310 5.95 11.15 -25.51
C VAL A 310 4.93 10.04 -25.31
N PHE A 311 5.07 9.29 -24.22
CA PHE A 311 4.18 8.18 -23.85
C PHE A 311 3.38 8.56 -22.61
N SER A 312 2.07 8.35 -22.61
CA SER A 312 1.17 8.60 -21.47
C SER A 312 1.43 7.67 -20.28
N GLU A 313 2.67 7.25 -20.07
CA GLU A 313 3.06 6.32 -19.02
C GLU A 313 4.01 6.99 -18.03
N VAL A 314 3.78 6.74 -16.72
CA VAL A 314 4.59 7.34 -15.68
C VAL A 314 6.05 6.90 -15.79
N TYR A 315 6.95 7.86 -15.74
CA TYR A 315 8.38 7.62 -15.71
C TYR A 315 8.81 6.95 -14.41
N TYR A 316 9.37 5.75 -14.53
CA TYR A 316 9.93 5.00 -13.43
C TYR A 316 11.14 4.19 -13.92
N PRO A 317 12.37 4.67 -13.69
CA PRO A 317 13.58 4.08 -14.28
C PRO A 317 14.01 2.77 -13.60
N TYR A 318 13.45 2.44 -12.43
CA TYR A 318 13.87 1.29 -11.62
C TYR A 318 13.20 -0.02 -12.03
N GLY A 319 13.30 -0.36 -13.31
CA GLY A 319 12.80 -1.64 -13.83
C GLY A 319 12.23 -1.57 -15.24
N TRP A 320 11.72 -0.41 -15.68
CA TRP A 320 11.32 -0.25 -17.07
C TRP A 320 12.53 -0.13 -17.99
N ASN A 321 12.52 -0.89 -19.08
CA ASN A 321 13.50 -0.82 -20.16
C ASN A 321 12.79 -0.51 -21.48
N ALA A 322 13.41 0.31 -22.31
CA ALA A 322 12.93 0.64 -23.64
C ALA A 322 13.78 -0.08 -24.71
N TYR A 323 13.12 -0.53 -25.76
CA TYR A 323 13.74 -1.22 -26.89
C TYR A 323 13.19 -0.65 -28.20
N ILE A 324 14.08 -0.44 -29.19
CA ILE A 324 13.72 -0.17 -30.58
C ILE A 324 14.28 -1.34 -31.42
N ASP A 325 13.41 -2.06 -32.13
CA ASP A 325 13.76 -3.24 -32.94
C ASP A 325 14.57 -4.30 -32.15
N GLY A 326 14.20 -4.50 -30.88
CA GLY A 326 14.86 -5.44 -29.96
C GLY A 326 16.18 -4.95 -29.38
N LYS A 327 16.69 -3.79 -29.76
CA LYS A 327 17.89 -3.18 -29.13
C LYS A 327 17.48 -2.28 -28.00
N LYS A 328 18.10 -2.46 -26.83
CA LYS A 328 17.88 -1.61 -25.66
C LYS A 328 18.37 -0.19 -25.96
N VAL A 329 17.53 0.80 -25.62
CA VAL A 329 17.79 2.22 -25.77
C VAL A 329 17.45 2.97 -24.48
N ASP A 330 18.07 4.13 -24.30
CA ASP A 330 17.75 5.01 -23.18
C ASP A 330 16.47 5.80 -23.50
N TYR A 331 15.62 5.96 -22.49
CA TYR A 331 14.46 6.83 -22.52
C TYR A 331 14.55 7.85 -21.39
N VAL A 332 13.90 8.98 -21.52
CA VAL A 332 14.04 10.11 -20.60
C VAL A 332 12.75 10.42 -19.86
N LYS A 333 12.86 11.14 -18.74
CA LYS A 333 11.73 11.81 -18.11
C LYS A 333 11.38 13.03 -18.95
N THR A 334 10.10 13.20 -19.24
CA THR A 334 9.54 14.36 -19.93
C THR A 334 8.20 14.76 -19.33
N ASP A 335 7.82 16.01 -19.53
CA ASP A 335 6.55 16.54 -19.02
C ASP A 335 6.35 16.22 -17.52
N TYR A 336 7.46 16.33 -16.78
CA TYR A 336 7.59 16.08 -15.34
C TYR A 336 7.40 14.62 -14.90
N VAL A 337 6.46 13.89 -15.47
CA VAL A 337 6.03 12.59 -14.96
C VAL A 337 5.93 11.50 -16.04
N LEU A 338 6.12 11.84 -17.31
CA LEU A 338 5.96 10.93 -18.43
C LEU A 338 7.29 10.41 -18.98
N ARG A 339 7.20 9.47 -19.95
CA ARG A 339 8.36 8.89 -20.65
C ARG A 339 8.50 9.54 -22.02
N GLY A 340 9.73 9.93 -22.36
CA GLY A 340 10.07 10.43 -23.68
C GLY A 340 11.12 9.56 -24.37
N LEU A 341 11.02 9.37 -25.67
CA LEU A 341 11.95 8.56 -26.47
C LEU A 341 12.24 9.22 -27.81
N SER A 342 13.53 9.37 -28.12
CA SER A 342 13.98 9.74 -29.46
C SER A 342 13.98 8.51 -30.36
N ILE A 343 13.34 8.60 -31.52
CA ILE A 343 13.16 7.50 -32.46
C ILE A 343 13.73 7.91 -33.81
N PRO A 344 14.65 7.13 -34.42
CA PRO A 344 15.20 7.43 -35.73
C PRO A 344 14.14 7.39 -36.82
N ALA A 345 14.48 7.92 -38.02
CA ALA A 345 13.67 7.77 -39.20
C ALA A 345 13.53 6.30 -39.62
N GLY A 346 12.36 5.90 -40.11
CA GLY A 346 12.09 4.54 -40.55
C GLY A 346 10.81 3.97 -39.97
N THR A 347 10.64 2.67 -40.14
CA THR A 347 9.59 1.88 -39.51
C THR A 347 10.19 1.05 -38.42
N HIS A 348 9.73 1.24 -37.17
CA HIS A 348 10.30 0.63 -35.99
C HIS A 348 9.24 0.00 -35.08
N ALA A 349 9.62 -1.10 -34.43
CA ALA A 349 8.89 -1.68 -33.31
C ALA A 349 9.49 -1.16 -32.00
N ILE A 350 8.67 -0.48 -31.20
CA ILE A 350 9.08 0.04 -29.89
C ILE A 350 8.46 -0.82 -28.83
N LYS A 351 9.26 -1.16 -27.82
CA LYS A 351 8.80 -2.00 -26.72
C LYS A 351 9.30 -1.45 -25.38
N PHE A 352 8.41 -1.34 -24.41
CA PHE A 352 8.73 -1.13 -23.01
C PHE A 352 8.45 -2.41 -22.23
N VAL A 353 9.39 -2.81 -21.37
CA VAL A 353 9.27 -4.02 -20.52
C VAL A 353 9.67 -3.68 -19.10
N PHE A 354 8.87 -4.15 -18.14
CA PHE A 354 9.17 -3.99 -16.71
C PHE A 354 9.96 -5.19 -16.20
N GLU A 355 11.25 -5.02 -15.98
CA GLU A 355 12.19 -6.08 -15.59
C GLU A 355 13.07 -5.64 -14.41
N PRO A 356 12.50 -5.38 -13.21
CA PRO A 356 13.27 -4.88 -12.08
C PRO A 356 14.23 -5.95 -11.54
N GLU A 357 15.54 -5.71 -11.69
CA GLU A 357 16.56 -6.64 -11.17
C GLU A 357 16.52 -6.77 -9.63
N SER A 358 16.15 -5.69 -8.92
CA SER A 358 15.96 -5.73 -7.46
C SER A 358 14.91 -6.75 -7.03
N TYR A 359 13.81 -6.86 -7.79
CA TYR A 359 12.78 -7.88 -7.55
C TYR A 359 13.32 -9.29 -7.79
N LYS A 360 13.98 -9.52 -8.94
CA LYS A 360 14.57 -10.83 -9.25
C LYS A 360 15.56 -11.29 -8.17
N LYS A 361 16.46 -10.39 -7.75
CA LYS A 361 17.42 -10.64 -6.67
C LYS A 361 16.73 -10.86 -5.31
N GLY A 362 15.75 -10.04 -4.96
CA GLY A 362 14.99 -10.16 -3.73
C GLY A 362 14.24 -11.48 -3.62
N VAL A 363 13.58 -11.90 -4.70
CA VAL A 363 12.89 -13.19 -4.77
C VAL A 363 13.87 -14.37 -4.61
N ALA A 364 15.03 -14.32 -5.28
CA ALA A 364 16.06 -15.35 -5.13
C ALA A 364 16.57 -15.46 -3.69
N ILE A 365 16.82 -14.32 -3.02
CA ILE A 365 17.21 -14.27 -1.60
C ILE A 365 16.10 -14.86 -0.71
N ALA A 366 14.85 -14.49 -0.94
CA ALA A 366 13.71 -14.96 -0.17
C ALA A 366 13.53 -16.48 -0.28
N TYR A 367 13.59 -17.04 -1.49
CA TYR A 367 13.52 -18.49 -1.69
C TYR A 367 14.70 -19.23 -1.03
N THR A 368 15.92 -18.68 -1.17
CA THR A 368 17.11 -19.27 -0.54
C THR A 368 16.98 -19.26 0.98
N GLY A 369 16.54 -18.12 1.57
CA GLY A 369 16.31 -18.00 3.00
C GLY A 369 15.24 -18.98 3.51
N SER A 370 14.11 -19.07 2.82
CA SER A 370 13.04 -20.03 3.14
C SER A 370 13.54 -21.48 3.08
N PHE A 371 14.28 -21.82 2.05
CA PHE A 371 14.85 -23.17 1.91
C PHE A 371 15.82 -23.53 3.06
N LEU A 372 16.69 -22.59 3.45
CA LEU A 372 17.57 -22.77 4.59
C LEU A 372 16.80 -22.97 5.90
N ILE A 373 15.73 -22.19 6.14
CA ILE A 373 14.86 -22.36 7.32
C ILE A 373 14.28 -23.78 7.34
N TYR A 374 13.75 -24.28 6.22
CA TYR A 374 13.25 -25.65 6.16
C TYR A 374 14.33 -26.69 6.46
N ILE A 375 15.55 -26.53 5.92
CA ILE A 375 16.67 -27.43 6.22
C ILE A 375 16.98 -27.43 7.72
N PHE A 376 17.05 -26.25 8.36
CA PHE A 376 17.35 -26.16 9.81
C PHE A 376 16.25 -26.79 10.66
N VAL A 377 14.98 -26.55 10.33
CA VAL A 377 13.85 -27.12 11.07
C VAL A 377 13.81 -28.63 10.90
N LEU A 378 13.86 -29.14 9.68
CA LEU A 378 13.84 -30.58 9.40
C LEU A 378 15.10 -31.27 9.95
N GLY A 379 16.27 -30.65 9.82
CA GLY A 379 17.52 -31.12 10.40
C GLY A 379 17.47 -31.20 11.92
N GLY A 380 16.85 -30.21 12.59
CA GLY A 380 16.61 -30.20 14.03
C GLY A 380 15.72 -31.36 14.47
N PHE A 381 14.60 -31.59 13.78
CA PHE A 381 13.73 -32.75 14.04
C PHE A 381 14.44 -34.08 13.81
N PHE A 382 15.20 -34.18 12.72
CA PHE A 382 15.98 -35.39 12.42
C PHE A 382 17.04 -35.66 13.50
N MET A 383 17.80 -34.65 13.94
CA MET A 383 18.79 -34.79 15.01
C MET A 383 18.14 -35.19 16.35
N ALA A 384 17.02 -34.58 16.71
CA ALA A 384 16.27 -34.93 17.91
C ALA A 384 15.77 -36.40 17.87
N TRP A 385 15.22 -36.83 16.72
CA TRP A 385 14.80 -38.20 16.51
C TRP A 385 15.98 -39.17 16.55
N TRP A 386 17.12 -38.87 15.93
CA TRP A 386 18.31 -39.70 15.94
C TRP A 386 18.90 -39.84 17.35
N GLN A 387 18.99 -38.75 18.13
CA GLN A 387 19.45 -38.80 19.51
C GLN A 387 18.53 -39.66 20.40
N ASN A 388 17.21 -39.57 20.23
CA ASN A 388 16.26 -40.42 20.94
C ASN A 388 16.42 -41.90 20.60
N ARG A 389 16.66 -42.23 19.32
CA ARG A 389 16.97 -43.61 18.91
C ARG A 389 18.25 -44.16 19.53
N LYS A 390 19.30 -43.35 19.63
CA LYS A 390 20.56 -43.78 20.27
C LYS A 390 20.37 -44.02 21.80
N LYS A 391 19.64 -43.15 22.49
CA LYS A 391 19.34 -43.34 23.92
C LYS A 391 18.55 -44.62 24.18
N ASN A 392 17.60 -44.97 23.36
CA ASN A 392 16.80 -46.19 23.55
C ASN A 392 17.59 -47.48 23.26
N LYS A 393 18.65 -47.45 22.43
CA LYS A 393 19.53 -48.62 22.22
C LYS A 393 20.51 -48.87 23.35
N THR A 394 20.87 -47.86 24.14
CA THR A 394 21.78 -47.98 25.29
C THR A 394 21.06 -48.44 26.58
N VAL A 395 19.72 -48.42 26.61
CA VAL A 395 18.93 -48.87 27.79
C VAL A 395 18.45 -50.34 27.62
N THR A 396 18.52 -50.92 26.43
CA THR A 396 18.10 -52.31 26.13
C THR A 396 19.25 -53.29 25.88
N GLY A 397 20.48 -52.90 26.09
CA GLY A 397 21.67 -53.73 26.12
C GLY A 397 22.35 -53.64 27.49
#